data_9f69e697fcb0790bcca34b3e929cf74c
#
_entry.id   9f69e697fcb0790bcca34b3e929cf74c
#
_cell.length_a   1.000
_cell.length_b   1.000
_cell.length_c   1.000
_cell.angle_alpha   90.00
_cell.angle_beta   90.00
_cell.angle_gamma   90.00
#
_symmetry.space_group_name_H-M   'P 1'
#
loop_
_entity.id
_entity.type
_entity.pdbx_description
1 polymer ?
#
loop_
_entity_poly.entity_id
_entity_poly.type
_entity_poly.pdbx_seq_one_letter_code
_entity_poly.pdbx_strand_id
1 'polypeptide(L)'
;QSNHQRHSFTLSGGTDKLLTNFSLNYYKGNSIIPGKEYERIYARLNNDFKINNWIHAKVDLNVRLTDREYPNSPIYYTHHSHPLTTDFWSNGLISQGRDGENPYALLTLAGKQKTRGFGFSGKIGIDLTPFEGLTISAVAAPTYYLYKSKDWDTKFDLYDMEGNIYPNSSTTNLREDRNDNNSLTFQLYANYNKVFGQHALN
;
A
#
# COMPACT_ATOMS: atom_id res chain seq x y z
N GLN A 1 -11.11 -16.13 -12.82
CA GLN A 1 -11.27 -14.82 -13.46
C GLN A 1 -10.73 -13.74 -12.54
N SER A 2 -10.02 -12.75 -13.10
CA SER A 2 -9.60 -11.55 -12.38
C SER A 2 -10.72 -10.51 -12.42
N ASN A 3 -11.04 -9.93 -11.27
CA ASN A 3 -12.03 -8.85 -11.16
C ASN A 3 -11.41 -7.65 -10.50
N HIS A 4 -11.66 -6.46 -11.06
CA HIS A 4 -11.15 -5.19 -10.55
C HIS A 4 -12.27 -4.16 -10.48
N GLN A 5 -12.31 -3.42 -9.38
CA GLN A 5 -13.19 -2.27 -9.23
C GLN A 5 -12.40 -1.06 -8.74
N ARG A 6 -12.74 0.09 -9.28
CA ARG A 6 -12.14 1.37 -8.90
C ARG A 6 -13.23 2.42 -8.78
N HIS A 7 -13.23 3.11 -7.66
CA HIS A 7 -14.11 4.24 -7.40
C HIS A 7 -13.28 5.45 -7.04
N SER A 8 -13.60 6.60 -7.63
CA SER A 8 -12.92 7.86 -7.36
C SER A 8 -13.97 8.93 -7.10
N PHE A 9 -13.78 9.66 -6.02
CA PHE A 9 -14.59 10.81 -5.67
C PHE A 9 -13.67 12.02 -5.50
N THR A 10 -14.03 13.15 -6.08
CA THR A 10 -13.29 14.40 -5.94
C THR A 10 -14.28 15.52 -5.66
N LEU A 11 -13.98 16.33 -4.66
CA LEU A 11 -14.71 17.54 -4.30
C LEU A 11 -13.73 18.71 -4.29
N SER A 12 -14.02 19.74 -5.07
CA SER A 12 -13.25 20.98 -5.12
C SER A 12 -14.18 22.15 -4.93
N GLY A 13 -13.74 23.13 -4.16
CA GLY A 13 -14.51 24.33 -3.95
C GLY A 13 -13.74 25.35 -3.11
N GLY A 14 -14.28 26.53 -2.98
CA GLY A 14 -13.66 27.52 -2.15
C GLY A 14 -14.29 28.90 -2.24
N THR A 15 -13.65 29.81 -1.54
CA THR A 15 -13.92 31.24 -1.50
C THR A 15 -12.62 31.99 -1.76
N ASP A 16 -12.64 33.31 -1.79
CA ASP A 16 -11.44 34.13 -1.91
C ASP A 16 -10.42 33.93 -0.76
N LYS A 17 -10.85 33.30 0.33
CA LYS A 17 -10.03 33.06 1.54
C LYS A 17 -9.66 31.60 1.76
N LEU A 18 -10.38 30.66 1.16
CA LEU A 18 -10.16 29.23 1.35
C LEU A 18 -10.41 28.49 0.03
N LEU A 19 -9.40 27.77 -0.43
CA LEU A 19 -9.53 26.79 -1.50
C LEU A 19 -9.36 25.40 -0.90
N THR A 20 -10.30 24.51 -1.21
CA THR A 20 -10.28 23.11 -0.72
C THR A 20 -10.35 22.17 -1.91
N ASN A 21 -9.53 21.14 -1.88
CA ASN A 21 -9.61 20.00 -2.78
C ASN A 21 -9.50 18.72 -1.96
N PHE A 22 -10.53 17.90 -2.02
CA PHE A 22 -10.58 16.58 -1.40
C PHE A 22 -10.71 15.51 -2.47
N SER A 23 -9.95 14.44 -2.35
CA SER A 23 -10.10 13.27 -3.19
C SER A 23 -10.07 11.98 -2.38
N LEU A 24 -10.95 11.05 -2.73
CA LEU A 24 -11.02 9.69 -2.17
C LEU A 24 -10.98 8.70 -3.32
N ASN A 25 -10.07 7.75 -3.22
CA ASN A 25 -9.94 6.68 -4.21
C ASN A 25 -9.99 5.33 -3.49
N TYR A 26 -10.85 4.47 -3.97
CA TYR A 26 -10.98 3.08 -3.57
C TYR A 26 -10.59 2.19 -4.73
N TYR A 27 -9.81 1.18 -4.45
CA TYR A 27 -9.47 0.13 -5.41
C TYR A 27 -9.53 -1.23 -4.73
N LYS A 28 -10.18 -2.18 -5.35
CA LYS A 28 -10.14 -3.58 -4.96
C LYS A 28 -9.98 -4.45 -6.20
N GLY A 29 -9.15 -5.47 -6.11
CA GLY A 29 -8.95 -6.43 -7.18
C GLY A 29 -8.41 -7.75 -6.67
N ASN A 30 -8.72 -8.81 -7.41
CA ASN A 30 -8.13 -10.12 -7.23
C ASN A 30 -7.31 -10.52 -8.46
N SER A 31 -6.36 -11.41 -8.25
CA SER A 31 -5.54 -11.98 -9.33
C SER A 31 -6.22 -13.21 -9.93
N ILE A 32 -5.70 -13.68 -11.05
CA ILE A 32 -5.98 -15.04 -11.58
C ILE A 32 -5.44 -16.13 -10.65
N ILE A 33 -4.47 -15.79 -9.79
CA ILE A 33 -3.92 -16.71 -8.79
C ILE A 33 -4.90 -16.77 -7.62
N PRO A 34 -5.38 -17.96 -7.23
CA PRO A 34 -6.27 -18.13 -6.10
C PRO A 34 -5.68 -17.52 -4.80
N GLY A 35 -6.51 -16.86 -4.00
CA GLY A 35 -6.11 -16.27 -2.72
C GLY A 35 -5.25 -15.02 -2.81
N LYS A 36 -5.01 -14.48 -4.02
CA LYS A 36 -4.27 -13.22 -4.18
C LYS A 36 -5.23 -12.05 -4.37
N GLU A 37 -5.35 -11.23 -3.33
CA GLU A 37 -6.23 -10.07 -3.27
C GLU A 37 -5.46 -8.79 -2.92
N TYR A 38 -5.97 -7.68 -3.40
CA TYR A 38 -5.44 -6.34 -3.13
C TYR A 38 -6.58 -5.35 -2.94
N GLU A 39 -6.52 -4.59 -1.85
CA GLU A 39 -7.45 -3.49 -1.56
C GLU A 39 -6.68 -2.25 -1.14
N ARG A 40 -7.09 -1.08 -1.62
CA ARG A 40 -6.49 0.20 -1.28
C ARG A 40 -7.52 1.29 -1.16
N ILE A 41 -7.44 2.04 -0.06
CA ILE A 41 -8.11 3.31 0.14
C ILE A 41 -7.04 4.39 0.18
N TYR A 42 -7.24 5.44 -0.59
CA TYR A 42 -6.36 6.61 -0.62
C TYR A 42 -7.20 7.87 -0.54
N ALA A 43 -6.98 8.66 0.50
CA ALA A 43 -7.62 9.96 0.71
C ALA A 43 -6.57 11.07 0.69
N ARG A 44 -6.90 12.18 0.05
CA ARG A 44 -6.08 13.38 -0.01
C ARG A 44 -6.93 14.61 0.24
N LEU A 45 -6.43 15.52 1.07
CA LEU A 45 -7.00 16.84 1.34
C LEU A 45 -5.93 17.88 1.11
N ASN A 46 -6.24 18.89 0.29
CA ASN A 46 -5.42 20.07 0.09
C ASN A 46 -6.27 21.29 0.42
N ASN A 47 -5.77 22.12 1.32
CA ASN A 47 -6.37 23.40 1.66
C ASN A 47 -5.35 24.53 1.51
N ASP A 48 -5.79 25.62 0.89
CA ASP A 48 -5.04 26.86 0.80
C ASP A 48 -5.87 27.96 1.48
N PHE A 49 -5.28 28.58 2.50
CA PHE A 49 -5.91 29.59 3.35
C PHE A 49 -5.25 30.95 3.13
N LYS A 50 -5.97 31.89 2.60
CA LYS A 50 -5.59 33.32 2.64
C LYS A 50 -6.12 33.95 3.92
N ILE A 51 -5.32 33.92 4.99
CA ILE A 51 -5.72 34.44 6.32
C ILE A 51 -5.91 35.96 6.23
N ASN A 52 -4.94 36.63 5.60
CA ASN A 52 -5.01 38.06 5.26
C ASN A 52 -4.05 38.35 4.07
N ASN A 53 -3.77 39.62 3.79
CA ASN A 53 -2.97 40.00 2.64
C ASN A 53 -1.48 39.64 2.75
N TRP A 54 -1.00 39.30 3.95
CA TRP A 54 0.41 39.00 4.22
C TRP A 54 0.63 37.63 4.88
N ILE A 55 -0.44 36.86 5.18
CA ILE A 55 -0.36 35.48 5.72
C ILE A 55 -1.14 34.53 4.86
N HIS A 56 -0.44 33.54 4.29
CA HIS A 56 -1.01 32.39 3.59
C HIS A 56 -0.61 31.11 4.33
N ALA A 57 -1.55 30.18 4.48
CA ALA A 57 -1.27 28.87 5.06
C ALA A 57 -1.75 27.77 4.09
N LYS A 58 -0.97 26.70 3.98
CA LYS A 58 -1.28 25.53 3.15
C LYS A 58 -1.25 24.28 3.99
N VAL A 59 -2.25 23.44 3.84
CA VAL A 59 -2.36 22.17 4.53
C VAL A 59 -2.62 21.07 3.50
N ASP A 60 -1.67 20.17 3.36
CA ASP A 60 -1.78 18.98 2.52
C ASP A 60 -1.77 17.75 3.43
N LEU A 61 -2.79 16.91 3.34
CA LEU A 61 -2.89 15.66 4.09
C LEU A 61 -3.14 14.50 3.13
N ASN A 62 -2.42 13.41 3.34
CA ASN A 62 -2.59 12.18 2.59
C ASN A 62 -2.70 11.00 3.55
N VAL A 63 -3.67 10.14 3.33
CA VAL A 63 -3.85 8.88 4.05
C VAL A 63 -3.97 7.75 3.05
N ARG A 64 -3.24 6.66 3.30
CA ARG A 64 -3.30 5.44 2.48
C ARG A 64 -3.44 4.22 3.37
N LEU A 65 -4.48 3.45 3.12
CA LEU A 65 -4.67 2.10 3.65
C LEU A 65 -4.47 1.11 2.51
N THR A 66 -3.77 0.02 2.78
CA THR A 66 -3.53 -1.04 1.81
C THR A 66 -3.62 -2.38 2.51
N ASP A 67 -4.52 -3.22 2.05
CA ASP A 67 -4.64 -4.61 2.47
C ASP A 67 -4.28 -5.53 1.30
N ARG A 68 -3.49 -6.57 1.57
CA ARG A 68 -3.09 -7.58 0.61
C ARG A 68 -3.18 -8.95 1.22
N GLU A 69 -3.63 -9.90 0.44
CA GLU A 69 -3.61 -11.32 0.79
C GLU A 69 -2.92 -12.09 -0.33
N TYR A 70 -2.07 -13.04 0.03
CA TYR A 70 -1.34 -13.90 -0.88
C TYR A 70 -1.35 -15.32 -0.36
N PRO A 71 -1.36 -16.36 -1.23
CA PRO A 71 -0.98 -17.70 -0.81
C PRO A 71 0.46 -17.69 -0.31
N ASN A 72 0.75 -18.48 0.69
CA ASN A 72 2.07 -18.52 1.34
C ASN A 72 3.14 -19.15 0.44
N SER A 73 2.70 -19.95 -0.53
CA SER A 73 3.60 -20.59 -1.49
C SER A 73 3.80 -19.72 -2.74
N PRO A 74 5.05 -19.57 -3.20
CA PRO A 74 5.35 -18.85 -4.43
C PRO A 74 4.78 -19.58 -5.66
N ILE A 75 4.23 -18.82 -6.59
CA ILE A 75 3.68 -19.36 -7.86
C ILE A 75 4.73 -20.11 -8.68
N TYR A 76 6.01 -19.89 -8.47
CA TYR A 76 7.05 -20.53 -9.25
C TYR A 76 7.00 -22.07 -9.15
N TYR A 77 6.46 -22.64 -8.09
CA TYR A 77 6.23 -24.08 -7.97
C TYR A 77 5.33 -24.64 -9.06
N THR A 78 4.43 -23.84 -9.63
CA THR A 78 3.63 -24.25 -10.77
C THR A 78 4.46 -24.46 -12.04
N HIS A 79 5.61 -23.78 -12.18
CA HIS A 79 6.52 -23.95 -13.30
C HIS A 79 7.41 -25.18 -13.14
N HIS A 80 7.56 -25.69 -11.92
CA HIS A 80 8.36 -26.88 -11.63
C HIS A 80 7.55 -28.18 -11.71
N SER A 81 6.21 -28.07 -11.79
CA SER A 81 5.38 -29.26 -11.92
C SER A 81 5.62 -29.92 -13.28
N HIS A 82 5.83 -31.24 -13.25
CA HIS A 82 6.01 -32.02 -14.46
C HIS A 82 4.66 -32.21 -15.16
N PRO A 83 4.55 -32.15 -16.50
CA PRO A 83 3.27 -32.32 -17.22
C PRO A 83 2.55 -33.66 -16.97
N LEU A 84 3.24 -34.68 -16.49
CA LEU A 84 2.71 -35.98 -16.13
C LEU A 84 2.25 -36.10 -14.67
N THR A 85 2.44 -35.07 -13.84
CA THR A 85 1.94 -35.07 -12.46
C THR A 85 0.48 -34.61 -12.45
N THR A 86 -0.33 -35.23 -11.59
CA THR A 86 -1.73 -34.85 -11.37
C THR A 86 -1.87 -34.17 -10.01
N ASP A 87 -2.80 -33.24 -9.89
CA ASP A 87 -3.13 -32.62 -8.60
C ASP A 87 -3.89 -33.57 -7.67
N PHE A 88 -4.69 -34.49 -8.25
CA PHE A 88 -5.51 -35.44 -7.52
C PHE A 88 -5.39 -36.86 -8.12
N TRP A 89 -5.40 -37.85 -7.25
CA TRP A 89 -5.58 -39.23 -7.64
C TRP A 89 -7.03 -39.53 -8.04
N SER A 90 -7.26 -40.64 -8.72
CA SER A 90 -8.61 -41.05 -9.14
C SER A 90 -9.60 -41.26 -7.98
N ASN A 91 -9.09 -41.53 -6.79
CA ASN A 91 -9.86 -41.66 -5.54
C ASN A 91 -10.17 -40.31 -4.86
N GLY A 92 -9.75 -39.17 -5.45
CA GLY A 92 -9.97 -37.80 -4.92
C GLY A 92 -8.95 -37.36 -3.87
N LEU A 93 -7.97 -38.19 -3.52
CA LEU A 93 -6.87 -37.76 -2.62
C LEU A 93 -5.92 -36.83 -3.35
N ILE A 94 -5.34 -35.87 -2.61
CA ILE A 94 -4.37 -34.92 -3.14
C ILE A 94 -3.06 -35.65 -3.41
N SER A 95 -2.59 -35.61 -4.65
CA SER A 95 -1.36 -36.33 -5.02
C SER A 95 -0.12 -35.71 -4.38
N GLN A 96 0.94 -36.49 -4.23
CA GLN A 96 2.24 -35.98 -3.80
C GLN A 96 2.86 -34.98 -4.78
N GLY A 97 2.35 -34.87 -6.01
CA GLY A 97 2.97 -34.08 -7.04
C GLY A 97 4.37 -34.57 -7.41
N ARG A 98 5.27 -33.67 -7.73
CA ARG A 98 6.69 -33.97 -7.89
C ARG A 98 7.41 -33.77 -6.55
N ASP A 99 7.93 -34.83 -6.00
CA ASP A 99 8.76 -34.79 -4.78
C ASP A 99 8.11 -34.10 -3.56
N GLY A 100 6.78 -34.18 -3.44
CA GLY A 100 6.01 -33.48 -2.39
C GLY A 100 5.57 -32.06 -2.75
N GLU A 101 5.81 -31.62 -3.97
CA GLU A 101 5.40 -30.30 -4.48
C GLU A 101 4.15 -30.43 -5.36
N ASN A 102 2.98 -30.47 -4.75
CA ASN A 102 1.70 -30.39 -5.45
C ASN A 102 1.27 -28.91 -5.58
N PRO A 103 1.18 -28.34 -6.79
CA PRO A 103 0.86 -26.92 -6.98
C PRO A 103 -0.49 -26.52 -6.40
N TYR A 104 -1.50 -27.38 -6.52
CA TYR A 104 -2.82 -27.13 -5.94
C TYR A 104 -2.74 -27.03 -4.42
N ALA A 105 -2.10 -27.99 -3.76
CA ALA A 105 -1.96 -28.01 -2.30
C ALA A 105 -1.17 -26.80 -1.81
N LEU A 106 -0.07 -26.48 -2.47
CA LEU A 106 0.78 -25.33 -2.15
C LEU A 106 0.04 -24.00 -2.27
N LEU A 107 -0.80 -23.81 -3.29
CA LEU A 107 -1.54 -22.57 -3.50
C LEU A 107 -2.79 -22.44 -2.65
N THR A 108 -3.40 -23.55 -2.25
CA THR A 108 -4.72 -23.52 -1.58
C THR A 108 -4.70 -23.96 -0.13
N LEU A 109 -3.77 -24.82 0.27
CA LEU A 109 -3.72 -25.43 1.62
C LEU A 109 -2.53 -24.99 2.46
N ALA A 110 -1.41 -24.58 1.85
CA ALA A 110 -0.17 -24.26 2.57
C ALA A 110 -0.26 -23.02 3.47
N GLY A 111 -1.40 -22.35 3.46
CA GLY A 111 -1.62 -21.14 4.25
C GLY A 111 -1.57 -19.87 3.44
N LYS A 112 -1.54 -18.73 4.12
CA LYS A 112 -1.62 -17.41 3.48
C LYS A 112 -0.92 -16.33 4.27
N GLN A 113 -0.45 -15.33 3.56
CA GLN A 113 0.10 -14.10 4.09
C GLN A 113 -0.91 -12.97 3.94
N LYS A 114 -1.18 -12.27 5.04
CA LYS A 114 -1.94 -11.01 5.04
C LYS A 114 -1.03 -9.87 5.41
N THR A 115 -1.01 -8.82 4.58
CA THR A 115 -0.27 -7.60 4.88
C THR A 115 -1.20 -6.41 4.93
N ARG A 116 -1.01 -5.55 5.94
CA ARG A 116 -1.70 -4.29 6.09
C ARG A 116 -0.70 -3.15 6.17
N GLY A 117 -0.83 -2.19 5.27
CA GLY A 117 -0.06 -0.95 5.27
C GLY A 117 -0.96 0.23 5.62
N PHE A 118 -0.50 1.08 6.53
CA PHE A 118 -1.06 2.41 6.79
C PHE A 118 0.02 3.44 6.51
N GLY A 119 -0.29 4.45 5.70
CA GLY A 119 0.58 5.58 5.43
C GLY A 119 -0.16 6.88 5.70
N PHE A 120 0.45 7.76 6.45
CA PHE A 120 0.04 9.14 6.64
C PHE A 120 1.20 10.06 6.22
N SER A 121 0.90 11.11 5.45
CA SER A 121 1.82 12.20 5.22
C SER A 121 1.07 13.52 5.29
N GLY A 122 1.62 14.45 6.04
CA GLY A 122 1.14 15.82 6.17
C GLY A 122 2.17 16.81 5.67
N LYS A 123 1.71 17.99 5.25
CA LYS A 123 2.52 19.17 5.03
C LYS A 123 1.70 20.37 5.48
N ILE A 124 2.24 21.13 6.41
CA ILE A 124 1.69 22.40 6.87
C ILE A 124 2.71 23.46 6.54
N GLY A 125 2.34 24.40 5.70
CA GLY A 125 3.17 25.54 5.29
C GLY A 125 2.52 26.85 5.70
N ILE A 126 3.32 27.81 6.12
CA ILE A 126 2.92 29.20 6.37
C ILE A 126 3.88 30.10 5.60
N ASP A 127 3.32 30.94 4.75
CA ASP A 127 4.04 31.98 3.99
C ASP A 127 3.68 33.36 4.57
N LEU A 128 4.68 34.11 4.99
CA LEU A 128 4.57 35.45 5.51
C LEU A 128 5.17 36.44 4.49
N THR A 129 4.40 37.41 4.05
CA THR A 129 4.83 38.48 3.14
C THR A 129 4.75 39.84 3.84
N PRO A 130 5.69 40.15 4.77
CA PRO A 130 5.61 41.34 5.63
C PRO A 130 5.70 42.65 4.86
N PHE A 131 6.38 42.67 3.73
CA PHE A 131 6.46 43.77 2.79
C PHE A 131 6.72 43.28 1.36
N GLU A 132 6.51 44.13 0.39
CA GLU A 132 6.66 43.84 -1.02
C GLU A 132 8.06 43.28 -1.35
N GLY A 133 8.08 42.13 -1.99
CA GLY A 133 9.29 41.42 -2.42
C GLY A 133 9.81 40.38 -1.44
N LEU A 134 9.48 40.42 -0.12
CA LEU A 134 9.93 39.44 0.85
C LEU A 134 8.85 38.41 1.16
N THR A 135 9.19 37.14 1.00
CA THR A 135 8.39 36.00 1.47
C THR A 135 9.23 35.14 2.40
N ILE A 136 8.73 34.92 3.61
CA ILE A 136 9.31 34.01 4.61
C ILE A 136 8.40 32.81 4.72
N SER A 137 8.93 31.60 4.49
CA SER A 137 8.17 30.37 4.48
C SER A 137 8.66 29.42 5.58
N ALA A 138 7.71 28.90 6.37
CA ALA A 138 7.95 27.85 7.34
C ALA A 138 7.11 26.61 6.96
N VAL A 139 7.72 25.45 6.93
CA VAL A 139 7.06 24.19 6.57
C VAL A 139 7.35 23.12 7.60
N ALA A 140 6.31 22.42 8.03
CA ALA A 140 6.39 21.19 8.81
C ALA A 140 5.74 20.04 8.02
N ALA A 141 6.46 18.93 7.86
CA ALA A 141 6.00 17.78 7.10
C ALA A 141 6.18 16.49 7.90
N PRO A 142 5.16 16.07 8.70
CA PRO A 142 5.14 14.80 9.37
C PRO A 142 4.82 13.66 8.39
N THR A 143 5.48 12.52 8.58
CA THR A 143 5.13 11.26 7.93
C THR A 143 5.07 10.13 8.94
N TYR A 144 4.15 9.21 8.73
CA TYR A 144 4.05 7.99 9.51
C TYR A 144 3.73 6.82 8.59
N TYR A 145 4.44 5.73 8.78
CA TYR A 145 4.26 4.50 8.03
C TYR A 145 4.17 3.33 8.98
N LEU A 146 3.12 2.53 8.85
CA LEU A 146 2.95 1.28 9.57
C LEU A 146 2.75 0.16 8.57
N TYR A 147 3.56 -0.89 8.70
CA TYR A 147 3.41 -2.14 7.99
C TYR A 147 3.22 -3.29 8.98
N LYS A 148 2.21 -4.11 8.76
CA LYS A 148 1.99 -5.35 9.50
C LYS A 148 1.88 -6.50 8.51
N SER A 149 2.57 -7.59 8.79
CA SER A 149 2.44 -8.85 8.09
C SER A 149 2.01 -9.93 9.07
N LYS A 150 1.18 -10.83 8.58
CA LYS A 150 0.73 -12.00 9.32
C LYS A 150 0.73 -13.17 8.35
N ASP A 151 1.63 -14.11 8.60
CA ASP A 151 1.92 -15.27 7.76
C ASP A 151 1.47 -16.53 8.50
N TRP A 152 0.52 -17.23 7.91
CA TRP A 152 0.08 -18.55 8.39
C TRP A 152 0.59 -19.63 7.48
N ASP A 153 1.40 -20.52 8.02
CA ASP A 153 1.66 -21.80 7.42
C ASP A 153 0.67 -22.82 7.97
N THR A 154 0.12 -23.64 7.10
CA THR A 154 -0.83 -24.68 7.47
C THR A 154 -0.27 -26.05 7.04
N LYS A 155 -0.23 -27.00 7.98
CA LYS A 155 0.10 -28.37 7.64
C LYS A 155 -1.01 -28.96 6.78
N PHE A 156 -0.61 -29.72 5.75
CA PHE A 156 -1.50 -30.50 4.90
C PHE A 156 -0.87 -31.84 4.56
N ASP A 157 -1.71 -32.83 4.22
CA ASP A 157 -1.26 -34.15 3.84
C ASP A 157 -1.35 -34.35 2.31
N LEU A 158 -0.33 -35.00 1.77
CA LEU A 158 -0.25 -35.49 0.40
C LEU A 158 -0.25 -37.01 0.42
N TYR A 159 -0.66 -37.62 -0.69
CA TYR A 159 -0.83 -39.06 -0.77
C TYR A 159 -0.12 -39.64 -2.00
N ASP A 160 0.43 -40.84 -1.82
CA ASP A 160 0.94 -41.65 -2.93
C ASP A 160 -0.21 -42.32 -3.71
N MET A 161 0.11 -43.11 -4.74
CA MET A 161 -0.89 -43.81 -5.58
C MET A 161 -1.65 -44.89 -4.79
N GLU A 162 -1.05 -45.45 -3.76
CA GLU A 162 -1.61 -46.48 -2.91
C GLU A 162 -2.50 -45.87 -1.80
N GLY A 163 -2.50 -44.53 -1.64
CA GLY A 163 -3.29 -43.82 -0.64
C GLY A 163 -2.60 -43.69 0.71
N ASN A 164 -1.30 -43.98 0.82
CA ASN A 164 -0.52 -43.72 2.01
C ASN A 164 -0.10 -42.24 2.07
N ILE A 165 0.06 -41.73 3.30
CA ILE A 165 0.55 -40.35 3.48
C ILE A 165 1.98 -40.24 2.97
N TYR A 166 2.19 -39.35 2.02
CA TYR A 166 3.51 -39.02 1.49
C TYR A 166 4.17 -37.96 2.38
N PRO A 167 5.41 -38.18 2.86
CA PRO A 167 6.12 -37.21 3.67
C PRO A 167 6.33 -35.88 2.94
N ASN A 168 5.94 -34.77 3.56
CA ASN A 168 6.19 -33.43 3.07
C ASN A 168 6.70 -32.51 4.17
N SER A 169 7.23 -31.37 3.83
CA SER A 169 7.80 -30.39 4.76
C SER A 169 6.80 -29.39 5.32
N SER A 170 5.47 -29.61 5.09
CA SER A 170 4.45 -28.69 5.58
C SER A 170 4.41 -28.67 7.12
N THR A 171 4.31 -27.48 7.67
CA THR A 171 4.25 -27.24 9.12
C THR A 171 3.15 -26.26 9.44
N THR A 172 2.65 -26.29 10.68
CA THR A 172 1.75 -25.24 11.16
C THR A 172 2.58 -24.21 11.90
N ASN A 173 2.58 -22.98 11.39
CA ASN A 173 3.33 -21.87 11.96
C ASN A 173 2.56 -20.57 11.81
N LEU A 174 2.77 -19.64 12.74
CA LEU A 174 2.27 -18.27 12.66
C LEU A 174 3.44 -17.32 12.89
N ARG A 175 3.69 -16.47 11.93
CA ARG A 175 4.64 -15.37 12.03
C ARG A 175 3.91 -14.03 11.91
N GLU A 176 4.19 -13.13 12.83
CA GLU A 176 3.71 -11.74 12.77
C GLU A 176 4.90 -10.79 12.76
N ASP A 177 4.93 -9.89 11.78
CA ASP A 177 5.91 -8.83 11.68
C ASP A 177 5.21 -7.48 11.74
N ARG A 178 5.82 -6.54 12.45
CA ARG A 178 5.40 -5.15 12.49
C ARG A 178 6.60 -4.25 12.30
N ASN A 179 6.45 -3.31 11.38
CA ASN A 179 7.43 -2.24 11.15
C ASN A 179 6.69 -0.91 11.11
N ASP A 180 7.13 0.06 11.92
CA ASP A 180 6.63 1.41 11.91
C ASP A 180 7.79 2.40 11.80
N ASN A 181 7.58 3.41 10.98
CA ASN A 181 8.53 4.48 10.72
C ASN A 181 7.81 5.82 10.82
N ASN A 182 8.42 6.77 11.49
CA ASN A 182 7.94 8.14 11.55
C ASN A 182 9.07 9.11 11.23
N SER A 183 8.75 10.22 10.61
CA SER A 183 9.68 11.32 10.42
C SER A 183 8.94 12.66 10.48
N LEU A 184 9.69 13.69 10.84
CA LEU A 184 9.22 15.06 10.86
C LEU A 184 10.28 15.94 10.21
N THR A 185 9.92 16.59 9.12
CA THR A 185 10.79 17.53 8.41
C THR A 185 10.34 18.95 8.67
N PHE A 186 11.28 19.80 9.06
CA PHE A 186 11.09 21.24 9.18
C PHE A 186 11.94 21.98 8.15
N GLN A 187 11.35 23.00 7.52
CA GLN A 187 12.03 23.88 6.59
C GLN A 187 11.67 25.33 6.94
N LEU A 188 12.66 26.19 6.92
CA LEU A 188 12.51 27.64 7.05
C LEU A 188 13.37 28.29 5.97
N TYR A 189 12.77 29.12 5.14
CA TYR A 189 13.48 29.83 4.09
C TYR A 189 12.85 31.19 3.82
N ALA A 190 13.63 32.09 3.23
CA ALA A 190 13.17 33.40 2.84
C ALA A 190 13.57 33.65 1.38
N ASN A 191 12.65 34.22 0.61
CA ASN A 191 12.86 34.64 -0.76
C ASN A 191 12.62 36.16 -0.85
N TYR A 192 13.54 36.86 -1.49
CA TYR A 192 13.38 38.29 -1.75
C TYR A 192 13.48 38.57 -3.25
N ASN A 193 12.39 39.06 -3.83
CA ASN A 193 12.30 39.38 -5.25
C ASN A 193 11.80 40.81 -5.40
N LYS A 194 12.66 41.71 -5.87
CA LYS A 194 12.26 43.11 -6.11
C LYS A 194 12.97 43.69 -7.32
N VAL A 195 12.22 44.50 -8.08
CA VAL A 195 12.76 45.26 -9.23
C VAL A 195 12.97 46.70 -8.82
N PHE A 196 14.20 47.17 -9.00
CA PHE A 196 14.61 48.55 -8.76
C PHE A 196 14.99 49.21 -10.09
N GLY A 197 14.06 49.89 -10.72
CA GLY A 197 14.26 50.47 -12.04
C GLY A 197 14.55 49.41 -13.10
N GLN A 198 15.79 49.36 -13.62
CA GLN A 198 16.23 48.34 -14.61
C GLN A 198 16.91 47.14 -13.98
N HIS A 199 17.06 47.07 -12.65
CA HIS A 199 17.74 46.02 -11.95
C HIS A 199 16.73 45.11 -11.21
N ALA A 200 16.82 43.80 -11.42
CA ALA A 200 16.06 42.80 -10.69
C ALA A 200 16.99 42.12 -9.66
N LEU A 201 16.53 42.07 -8.43
CA LEU A 201 17.20 41.33 -7.33
C LEU A 201 16.32 40.11 -6.99
N ASN A 202 16.90 38.92 -7.04
CA ASN A 202 16.25 37.64 -6.70
C ASN A 202 17.10 36.95 -5.63
#